data_c8bebe5be3ecdcda432ee6580f3a3fef
#
_entry.id   c8bebe5be3ecdcda432ee6580f3a3fef
#
_cell.length_a   1.000
_cell.length_b   1.000
_cell.length_c   1.000
_cell.angle_alpha   90.00
_cell.angle_beta   90.00
_cell.angle_gamma   90.00
#
_symmetry.space_group_name_H-M   'P 1'
#
loop_
_entity.id
_entity.type
_entity.pdbx_description
1 polymer ?
#
loop_
_entity_poly.entity_id
_entity_poly.type
_entity_poly.pdbx_seq_one_letter_code
_entity_poly.pdbx_strand_id
1 'polypeptide(L)'
;MKKMILVITALLFSFASFSQTKSTNNKMNNNKMSNDMNHQAMNKSYGDGVMMMDGKMMMEHSGKMTMMNRDTTMTNGTKVMTNGTCIKKDGTKMMMKEGQHMDMSGKMMPMKDSKMKK
;
A
#
# COMPACT_ATOMS: atom_id res chain seq x y z
N MET A 1 27.23 -41.40 -39.84
CA MET A 1 27.82 -40.33 -39.04
C MET A 1 27.11 -39.02 -39.37
N LYS A 2 26.16 -38.64 -38.56
CA LYS A 2 25.40 -37.42 -38.77
C LYS A 2 26.03 -36.31 -37.96
N LYS A 3 26.65 -35.36 -38.62
CA LYS A 3 27.19 -34.16 -37.98
C LYS A 3 26.02 -33.21 -37.64
N MET A 4 25.73 -33.09 -36.35
CA MET A 4 24.80 -32.06 -35.87
C MET A 4 25.54 -30.72 -35.86
N ILE A 5 25.07 -29.85 -36.73
CA ILE A 5 25.50 -28.45 -36.71
C ILE A 5 24.61 -27.74 -35.74
N LEU A 6 25.21 -27.35 -34.62
CA LEU A 6 24.54 -26.59 -33.56
C LEU A 6 24.67 -25.11 -33.93
N VAL A 7 23.58 -24.56 -34.50
CA VAL A 7 23.54 -23.14 -34.79
C VAL A 7 23.16 -22.43 -33.49
N ILE A 8 24.14 -21.83 -32.86
CA ILE A 8 23.94 -20.95 -31.72
C ILE A 8 23.57 -19.58 -32.26
N THR A 9 22.28 -19.29 -32.30
CA THR A 9 21.82 -17.92 -32.53
C THR A 9 21.99 -17.12 -31.26
N ALA A 10 23.03 -16.31 -31.22
CA ALA A 10 23.24 -15.33 -30.18
C ALA A 10 22.17 -14.24 -30.30
N LEU A 11 21.20 -14.25 -29.40
CA LEU A 11 20.28 -13.15 -29.22
C LEU A 11 21.00 -12.02 -28.50
N LEU A 12 21.36 -11.01 -29.27
CA LEU A 12 21.86 -9.76 -28.72
C LEU A 12 20.69 -9.02 -28.05
N PHE A 13 20.58 -9.12 -26.75
CA PHE A 13 19.75 -8.21 -25.99
C PHE A 13 20.40 -6.83 -25.98
N SER A 14 19.91 -5.96 -26.82
CA SER A 14 20.21 -4.54 -26.73
C SER A 14 19.57 -4.01 -25.45
N PHE A 15 20.34 -3.85 -24.39
CA PHE A 15 19.94 -3.07 -23.26
C PHE A 15 19.86 -1.60 -23.72
N ALA A 16 18.65 -1.14 -23.94
CA ALA A 16 18.40 0.28 -24.06
C ALA A 16 18.84 0.94 -22.75
N SER A 17 19.91 1.69 -22.82
CA SER A 17 20.36 2.53 -21.74
C SER A 17 19.24 3.50 -21.41
N PHE A 18 18.58 3.28 -20.30
CA PHE A 18 17.64 4.25 -19.76
C PHE A 18 18.47 5.44 -19.28
N SER A 19 18.55 6.43 -20.11
CA SER A 19 19.15 7.70 -19.76
C SER A 19 18.35 8.31 -18.61
N GLN A 20 18.92 8.32 -17.43
CA GLN A 20 18.38 9.10 -16.33
C GLN A 20 18.46 10.56 -16.72
N THR A 21 17.33 11.15 -16.98
CA THR A 21 17.21 12.57 -17.15
C THR A 21 17.59 13.24 -15.84
N LYS A 22 18.70 13.95 -15.87
CA LYS A 22 19.15 14.82 -14.80
C LYS A 22 18.00 15.73 -14.40
N SER A 23 17.54 15.59 -13.16
CA SER A 23 16.51 16.44 -12.59
C SER A 23 16.98 17.88 -12.64
N THR A 24 16.44 18.62 -13.57
CA THR A 24 16.55 20.06 -13.55
C THR A 24 15.69 20.55 -12.41
N ASN A 25 16.30 21.20 -11.43
CA ASN A 25 15.62 21.89 -10.37
C ASN A 25 14.77 23.03 -10.97
N ASN A 26 13.65 22.69 -11.53
CA ASN A 26 12.63 23.67 -11.76
C ASN A 26 11.97 23.94 -10.41
N LYS A 27 12.34 25.07 -9.85
CA LYS A 27 11.60 25.76 -8.80
C LYS A 27 10.20 26.01 -9.31
N MET A 28 9.38 24.94 -9.27
CA MET A 28 7.96 25.08 -9.55
C MET A 28 7.32 25.68 -8.32
N ASN A 29 6.73 26.81 -8.56
CA ASN A 29 5.72 27.42 -7.72
C ASN A 29 4.83 26.33 -7.12
N ASN A 30 4.80 26.33 -5.81
CA ASN A 30 3.85 25.59 -5.00
C ASN A 30 2.42 26.03 -5.41
N ASN A 31 1.90 25.50 -6.49
CA ASN A 31 0.48 25.30 -6.53
C ASN A 31 0.21 24.10 -5.67
N LYS A 32 0.09 24.40 -4.42
CA LYS A 32 -0.51 23.62 -3.36
C LYS A 32 -1.90 23.17 -3.84
N MET A 33 -1.95 22.11 -4.63
CA MET A 33 -3.12 21.27 -4.64
C MET A 33 -3.07 20.45 -3.36
N SER A 34 -3.37 21.16 -2.29
CA SER A 34 -3.86 20.52 -1.08
C SER A 34 -5.16 19.87 -1.45
N ASN A 35 -5.13 18.60 -1.85
CA ASN A 35 -6.24 17.75 -1.55
C ASN A 35 -6.21 17.51 -0.04
N ASP A 36 -6.33 18.61 0.68
CA ASP A 36 -6.83 18.59 2.04
C ASP A 36 -8.27 18.10 1.94
N MET A 37 -8.45 16.80 1.73
CA MET A 37 -9.63 16.17 2.23
C MET A 37 -9.52 16.33 3.75
N ASN A 38 -10.02 17.46 4.20
CA ASN A 38 -10.21 17.78 5.58
C ASN A 38 -11.20 16.76 6.16
N HIS A 39 -10.70 15.57 6.45
CA HIS A 39 -11.39 14.64 7.33
C HIS A 39 -11.23 15.15 8.76
N GLN A 40 -11.77 16.36 8.98
CA GLN A 40 -12.12 16.79 10.32
C GLN A 40 -13.18 15.83 10.82
N ALA A 41 -12.77 14.90 11.59
CA ALA A 41 -13.55 14.33 12.68
C ALA A 41 -13.15 12.90 13.03
N MET A 42 -11.87 12.62 13.15
CA MET A 42 -11.51 11.48 13.97
C MET A 42 -10.29 11.83 14.80
N ASN A 43 -10.49 12.60 15.83
CA ASN A 43 -9.52 12.79 16.93
C ASN A 43 -9.30 11.50 17.72
N LYS A 44 -9.55 10.35 17.10
CA LYS A 44 -9.30 9.07 17.72
C LYS A 44 -8.17 8.41 16.98
N SER A 45 -6.96 8.63 17.47
CA SER A 45 -5.83 7.82 17.05
C SER A 45 -6.08 6.37 17.46
N TYR A 46 -6.09 5.48 16.49
CA TYR A 46 -6.22 4.04 16.72
C TYR A 46 -4.86 3.38 16.94
N GLY A 47 -3.77 4.18 16.87
CA GLY A 47 -2.41 3.69 16.89
C GLY A 47 -1.91 3.31 15.49
N ASP A 48 -0.63 3.06 15.40
CA ASP A 48 0.00 2.68 14.12
C ASP A 48 -0.65 1.41 13.54
N GLY A 49 -1.02 1.48 12.27
CA GLY A 49 -1.68 0.37 11.60
C GLY A 49 -2.27 0.75 10.25
N VAL A 50 -3.20 -0.05 9.79
CA VAL A 50 -3.92 0.17 8.53
C VAL A 50 -5.43 0.11 8.76
N MET A 51 -6.17 0.88 7.98
CA MET A 51 -7.61 1.00 8.09
C MET A 51 -8.26 1.07 6.72
N MET A 52 -9.44 0.48 6.58
CA MET A 52 -10.29 0.70 5.42
C MET A 52 -11.19 1.90 5.67
N MET A 53 -11.09 2.92 4.83
CA MET A 53 -11.89 4.13 4.92
C MET A 53 -12.32 4.59 3.53
N ASP A 54 -13.61 4.79 3.33
CA ASP A 54 -14.19 5.21 2.05
C ASP A 54 -13.76 4.34 0.85
N GLY A 55 -13.68 3.02 1.09
CA GLY A 55 -13.24 2.04 0.08
C GLY A 55 -11.75 2.08 -0.23
N LYS A 56 -10.96 2.80 0.56
CA LYS A 56 -9.51 2.95 0.37
C LYS A 56 -8.75 2.48 1.60
N MET A 57 -7.60 1.87 1.37
CA MET A 57 -6.70 1.51 2.45
C MET A 57 -5.88 2.72 2.88
N MET A 58 -5.97 3.04 4.15
CA MET A 58 -5.21 4.11 4.79
C MET A 58 -4.21 3.51 5.78
N MET A 59 -3.06 4.14 5.91
CA MET A 59 -2.06 3.80 6.92
C MET A 59 -2.02 4.92 7.95
N GLU A 60 -2.13 4.56 9.23
CA GLU A 60 -1.90 5.48 10.34
C GLU A 60 -0.49 5.24 10.90
N HIS A 61 0.27 6.31 11.01
CA HIS A 61 1.59 6.30 11.63
C HIS A 61 1.79 7.58 12.43
N SER A 62 2.06 7.43 13.71
CA SER A 62 2.24 8.56 14.65
C SER A 62 1.07 9.54 14.63
N GLY A 63 -0.15 9.05 14.52
CA GLY A 63 -1.37 9.85 14.48
C GLY A 63 -1.65 10.52 13.13
N LYS A 64 -0.85 10.24 12.11
CA LYS A 64 -1.03 10.78 10.76
C LYS A 64 -1.56 9.71 9.83
N MET A 65 -2.66 10.01 9.15
CA MET A 65 -3.28 9.15 8.14
C MET A 65 -2.73 9.45 6.76
N THR A 66 -2.32 8.42 6.05
CA THR A 66 -1.86 8.50 4.66
C THR A 66 -2.48 7.39 3.83
N MET A 67 -2.74 7.65 2.55
CA MET A 67 -3.23 6.61 1.66
C MET A 67 -2.15 5.56 1.41
N MET A 68 -2.51 4.27 1.51
CA MET A 68 -1.60 3.20 1.11
C MET A 68 -1.42 3.19 -0.41
N ASN A 69 -0.18 3.28 -0.84
CA ASN A 69 0.18 3.19 -2.25
C ASN A 69 0.95 1.91 -2.60
N ARG A 70 1.20 1.08 -1.62
CA ARG A 70 1.90 -0.21 -1.76
C ARG A 70 1.47 -1.18 -0.67
N ASP A 71 1.69 -2.46 -0.93
CA ASP A 71 1.43 -3.51 0.05
C ASP A 71 2.35 -3.38 1.27
N THR A 72 1.84 -3.72 2.43
CA THR A 72 2.56 -3.63 3.71
C THR A 72 2.45 -4.95 4.44
N THR A 73 3.55 -5.39 5.05
CA THR A 73 3.58 -6.60 5.88
C THR A 73 3.61 -6.22 7.35
N MET A 74 2.67 -6.78 8.12
CA MET A 74 2.60 -6.62 9.57
C MET A 74 3.66 -7.47 10.28
N THR A 75 3.92 -7.19 11.55
CA THR A 75 4.97 -7.90 12.33
C THR A 75 4.69 -9.39 12.50
N ASN A 76 3.41 -9.80 12.48
CA ASN A 76 3.01 -11.21 12.54
C ASN A 76 3.10 -11.94 11.17
N GLY A 77 3.59 -11.26 10.12
CA GLY A 77 3.68 -11.81 8.76
C GLY A 77 2.42 -11.66 7.91
N THR A 78 1.37 -11.03 8.42
CA THR A 78 0.19 -10.72 7.62
C THR A 78 0.52 -9.65 6.58
N LYS A 79 0.30 -9.96 5.31
CA LYS A 79 0.45 -9.01 4.21
C LYS A 79 -0.87 -8.30 3.95
N VAL A 80 -0.86 -6.99 3.96
CA VAL A 80 -2.01 -6.15 3.64
C VAL A 80 -1.79 -5.47 2.31
N MET A 81 -2.72 -5.68 1.39
CA MET A 81 -2.67 -5.13 0.05
C MET A 81 -3.46 -3.83 -0.04
N THR A 82 -3.13 -3.01 -1.02
CA THR A 82 -3.77 -1.70 -1.22
C THR A 82 -5.27 -1.78 -1.53
N ASN A 83 -5.75 -2.94 -1.97
CA ASN A 83 -7.17 -3.21 -2.23
C ASN A 83 -7.95 -3.70 -0.99
N GLY A 84 -7.30 -3.80 0.17
CA GLY A 84 -7.90 -4.29 1.40
C GLY A 84 -7.79 -5.80 1.63
N THR A 85 -7.19 -6.54 0.72
CA THR A 85 -6.94 -7.96 0.92
C THR A 85 -5.83 -8.16 1.94
N CYS A 86 -6.07 -8.99 2.93
CA CYS A 86 -5.10 -9.40 3.95
C CYS A 86 -4.79 -10.89 3.78
N ILE A 87 -3.51 -11.22 3.71
CA ILE A 87 -3.03 -12.60 3.61
C ILE A 87 -2.24 -12.91 4.86
N LYS A 88 -2.77 -13.78 5.71
CA LYS A 88 -2.09 -14.23 6.91
C LYS A 88 -0.89 -15.11 6.57
N LYS A 89 0.02 -15.27 7.51
CA LYS A 89 1.21 -16.12 7.36
C LYS A 89 0.87 -17.57 7.01
N ASP A 90 -0.28 -18.09 7.45
CA ASP A 90 -0.79 -19.41 7.15
C ASP A 90 -1.40 -19.53 5.74
N GLY A 91 -1.45 -18.45 4.96
CA GLY A 91 -2.04 -18.38 3.64
C GLY A 91 -3.53 -18.03 3.62
N THR A 92 -4.17 -17.86 4.77
CA THR A 92 -5.57 -17.48 4.87
C THR A 92 -5.76 -16.06 4.32
N LYS A 93 -6.65 -15.94 3.35
CA LYS A 93 -7.05 -14.65 2.76
C LYS A 93 -8.32 -14.13 3.40
N MET A 94 -8.32 -12.86 3.72
CA MET A 94 -9.50 -12.14 4.19
C MET A 94 -9.52 -10.74 3.58
N MET A 95 -10.68 -10.12 3.54
CA MET A 95 -10.81 -8.76 3.05
C MET A 95 -11.22 -7.85 4.20
N MET A 96 -10.54 -6.73 4.36
CA MET A 96 -10.91 -5.71 5.31
C MET A 96 -12.21 -5.04 4.87
N LYS A 97 -13.10 -4.85 5.80
CA LYS A 97 -14.35 -4.14 5.59
C LYS A 97 -14.18 -2.67 5.97
N GLU A 98 -15.08 -1.86 5.43
CA GLU A 98 -15.14 -0.43 5.78
C GLU A 98 -15.15 -0.24 7.29
N GLY A 99 -14.25 0.63 7.77
CA GLY A 99 -14.13 0.93 9.17
C GLY A 99 -13.34 -0.07 10.03
N GLN A 100 -12.81 -1.13 9.45
CA GLN A 100 -11.93 -2.05 10.19
C GLN A 100 -10.51 -1.49 10.24
N HIS A 101 -9.89 -1.62 11.39
CA HIS A 101 -8.51 -1.26 11.65
C HIS A 101 -7.70 -2.50 12.01
N MET A 102 -6.50 -2.59 11.47
CA MET A 102 -5.51 -3.61 11.83
C MET A 102 -4.26 -2.92 12.34
N ASP A 103 -3.85 -3.26 13.55
CA ASP A 103 -2.61 -2.73 14.12
C ASP A 103 -1.36 -3.32 13.45
N MET A 104 -0.20 -2.75 13.73
CA MET A 104 1.07 -3.23 13.17
C MET A 104 1.43 -4.65 13.60
N SER A 105 0.80 -5.18 14.64
CA SER A 105 0.95 -6.58 15.05
C SER A 105 0.10 -7.55 14.22
N GLY A 106 -0.74 -7.04 13.33
CA GLY A 106 -1.66 -7.83 12.51
C GLY A 106 -2.95 -8.23 13.20
N LYS A 107 -3.26 -7.60 14.32
CA LYS A 107 -4.50 -7.81 15.04
C LYS A 107 -5.60 -6.92 14.47
N MET A 108 -6.70 -7.56 14.07
CA MET A 108 -7.88 -6.85 13.58
C MET A 108 -8.67 -6.29 14.75
N MET A 109 -8.94 -5.01 14.70
CA MET A 109 -9.84 -4.35 15.64
C MET A 109 -11.11 -3.94 14.92
N PRO A 110 -12.28 -4.40 15.35
CA PRO A 110 -13.51 -3.85 14.83
C PRO A 110 -13.63 -2.39 15.28
N MET A 111 -14.06 -1.52 14.40
CA MET A 111 -14.53 -0.22 14.86
C MET A 111 -15.63 -0.45 15.89
N LYS A 112 -15.49 0.15 17.04
CA LYS A 112 -16.63 0.29 17.92
C LYS A 112 -17.64 1.13 17.16
N ASP A 113 -18.66 0.46 16.65
CA ASP A 113 -19.86 1.17 16.25
C ASP A 113 -20.16 2.15 17.35
N SER A 114 -20.13 3.43 17.03
CA SER A 114 -20.78 4.40 17.89
C SER A 114 -22.23 3.97 17.90
N LYS A 115 -22.60 3.24 18.96
CA LYS A 115 -23.98 2.83 19.17
C LYS A 115 -24.81 4.06 18.91
N MET A 116 -25.56 4.04 17.81
CA MET A 116 -26.71 4.89 17.70
C MET A 116 -27.53 4.64 18.95
N LYS A 117 -27.42 5.51 19.92
CA LYS A 117 -28.42 5.61 20.96
C LYS A 117 -29.70 5.94 20.25
N LYS A 118 -30.57 4.96 20.22
CA LYS A 118 -31.97 5.26 19.99
C LYS A 118 -32.46 6.22 21.06
#